data_9103f5c2815bddab9a6856afd5bdf776
#
_entry.id   9103f5c2815bddab9a6856afd5bdf776
#
_cell.length_a   1.000
_cell.length_b   1.000
_cell.length_c   1.000
_cell.angle_alpha   90.00
_cell.angle_beta   90.00
_cell.angle_gamma   90.00
#
_symmetry.space_group_name_H-M   'P 1'
#
loop_
_entity.id
_entity.type
_entity.pdbx_description
1 polymer ?
#
loop_
_entity_poly.entity_id
_entity_poly.type
_entity_poly.pdbx_seq_one_letter_code
_entity_poly.pdbx_strand_id
1 'polypeptide(L)'
;MKILTKEWLDDFGKAINDNPAYSEAASWWEGDMLCVIEPSGPLDHEVRFFLGLYHGECTSVKLLEEGEKMDVEFTLSGPYDNWVKIAKKELDTIQGVMSGKLRLVGNMAKLMRATRAAQEIVNSLQRVETEFL
;
A
#
# COMPACT_ATOMS: atom_id res chain seq x y z
N MET A 1 -7.20 5.00 15.02
CA MET A 1 -6.03 5.81 14.61
C MET A 1 -6.32 6.51 13.30
N LYS A 2 -5.85 7.73 13.19
CA LYS A 2 -6.02 8.49 11.95
C LYS A 2 -5.16 7.91 10.83
N ILE A 3 -5.76 7.71 9.66
CA ILE A 3 -5.05 7.20 8.49
C ILE A 3 -3.87 8.12 8.12
N LEU A 4 -2.83 7.51 7.56
CA LEU A 4 -1.64 8.22 7.08
C LEU A 4 -0.83 8.89 8.18
N THR A 5 -0.95 8.41 9.42
CA THR A 5 -0.06 8.79 10.52
C THR A 5 0.96 7.69 10.76
N LYS A 6 2.03 8.03 11.49
CA LYS A 6 3.07 7.05 11.82
C LYS A 6 2.51 5.86 12.61
N GLU A 7 1.66 6.11 13.60
CA GLU A 7 1.04 5.06 14.40
C GLU A 7 0.19 4.12 13.55
N TRP A 8 -0.61 4.67 12.65
CA TRP A 8 -1.41 3.89 11.73
C TRP A 8 -0.54 3.04 10.82
N LEU A 9 0.54 3.60 10.28
CA LEU A 9 1.44 2.89 9.39
C LEU A 9 2.18 1.77 10.12
N ASP A 10 2.64 2.02 11.35
CA ASP A 10 3.29 0.99 12.16
C ASP A 10 2.34 -0.18 12.43
N ASP A 11 1.08 0.10 12.75
CA ASP A 11 0.07 -0.95 12.96
C ASP A 11 -0.25 -1.70 11.67
N PHE A 12 -0.25 -0.99 10.54
CA PHE A 12 -0.45 -1.62 9.23
C PHE A 12 0.68 -2.63 8.93
N GLY A 13 1.93 -2.25 9.15
CA GLY A 13 3.06 -3.16 8.99
C GLY A 13 2.94 -4.40 9.88
N LYS A 14 2.54 -4.23 11.13
CA LYS A 14 2.30 -5.35 12.04
C LYS A 14 1.16 -6.24 11.55
N ALA A 15 0.07 -5.66 11.08
CA ALA A 15 -1.08 -6.41 10.57
C ALA A 15 -0.69 -7.26 9.35
N ILE A 16 0.16 -6.75 8.47
CA ILE A 16 0.70 -7.51 7.34
C ILE A 16 1.46 -8.74 7.87
N ASN A 17 2.35 -8.54 8.85
CA ASN A 17 3.15 -9.62 9.42
C ASN A 17 2.33 -10.63 10.23
N ASP A 18 1.20 -10.20 10.77
CA ASP A 18 0.29 -11.08 11.53
C ASP A 18 -0.70 -11.84 10.64
N ASN A 19 -0.61 -11.66 9.33
CA ASN A 19 -1.51 -12.31 8.38
C ASN A 19 -0.81 -13.48 7.67
N PRO A 20 -1.06 -14.74 8.10
CA PRO A 20 -0.42 -15.90 7.48
C PRO A 20 -0.83 -16.09 6.01
N ALA A 21 -2.00 -15.61 5.61
CA ALA A 21 -2.42 -15.67 4.21
C ALA A 21 -1.56 -14.76 3.33
N TYR A 22 -1.12 -13.61 3.84
CA TYR A 22 -0.16 -12.78 3.12
C TYR A 22 1.20 -13.46 3.03
N SER A 23 1.72 -13.97 4.14
CA SER A 23 3.00 -14.66 4.19
C SER A 23 3.07 -15.79 3.15
N GLU A 24 1.99 -16.55 3.02
CA GLU A 24 1.90 -17.63 2.04
C GLU A 24 1.81 -17.10 0.61
N ALA A 25 0.89 -16.16 0.36
CA ALA A 25 0.66 -15.63 -0.99
C ALA A 25 1.87 -14.86 -1.52
N ALA A 26 2.65 -14.23 -0.66
CA ALA A 26 3.79 -13.40 -1.02
C ALA A 26 5.14 -14.06 -0.72
N SER A 27 5.19 -15.36 -0.45
CA SER A 27 6.43 -16.07 -0.08
C SER A 27 7.53 -15.92 -1.13
N TRP A 28 7.16 -15.73 -2.40
CA TRP A 28 8.06 -15.56 -3.55
C TRP A 28 8.39 -14.10 -3.87
N TRP A 29 7.68 -13.15 -3.24
CA TRP A 29 7.77 -11.74 -3.62
C TRP A 29 9.04 -11.08 -3.10
N GLU A 30 9.71 -10.33 -3.98
CA GLU A 30 10.82 -9.44 -3.67
C GLU A 30 10.55 -8.12 -4.38
N GLY A 31 10.33 -7.07 -3.62
CA GLY A 31 10.07 -5.75 -4.19
C GLY A 31 9.50 -4.78 -3.17
N ASP A 32 10.27 -3.74 -2.88
CA ASP A 32 9.81 -2.66 -2.03
C ASP A 32 8.84 -1.77 -2.78
N MET A 33 7.91 -1.17 -2.05
CA MET A 33 6.85 -0.37 -2.64
C MET A 33 6.76 1.00 -1.98
N LEU A 34 6.66 2.03 -2.82
CA LEU A 34 6.32 3.37 -2.40
C LEU A 34 4.87 3.66 -2.80
N CYS A 35 4.06 4.03 -1.83
CA CYS A 35 2.68 4.46 -2.06
C CYS A 35 2.63 5.99 -2.01
N VAL A 36 2.14 6.60 -3.09
CA VAL A 36 2.01 8.04 -3.22
C VAL A 36 0.53 8.40 -3.21
N ILE A 37 0.09 9.04 -2.15
CA ILE A 37 -1.30 9.44 -1.97
C ILE A 37 -1.40 10.92 -2.33
N GLU A 38 -2.01 11.18 -3.48
CA GLU A 38 -2.14 12.52 -4.02
C GLU A 38 -3.32 13.26 -3.37
N PRO A 39 -3.23 14.60 -3.25
CA PRO A 39 -4.33 15.37 -2.68
C PRO A 39 -5.64 15.16 -3.43
N SER A 40 -6.70 14.89 -2.70
CA SER A 40 -8.07 14.92 -3.21
C SER A 40 -9.03 14.90 -2.03
N GLY A 41 -10.24 15.43 -2.21
CA GLY A 41 -11.21 15.50 -1.12
C GLY A 41 -10.64 16.17 0.13
N PRO A 42 -10.69 15.50 1.29
CA PRO A 42 -10.20 16.09 2.54
C PRO A 42 -8.68 16.11 2.68
N LEU A 43 -7.93 15.44 1.80
CA LEU A 43 -6.47 15.48 1.83
C LEU A 43 -5.97 16.65 1.00
N ASP A 44 -5.29 17.59 1.62
CA ASP A 44 -4.84 18.84 0.99
C ASP A 44 -3.36 18.85 0.59
N HIS A 45 -2.62 17.76 0.86
CA HIS A 45 -1.22 17.64 0.50
C HIS A 45 -0.86 16.19 0.17
N GLU A 46 0.24 15.98 -0.54
CA GLU A 46 0.73 14.66 -0.87
C GLU A 46 1.29 13.96 0.37
N VAL A 47 0.95 12.70 0.54
CA VAL A 47 1.52 11.83 1.57
C VAL A 47 2.15 10.63 0.88
N ARG A 48 3.36 10.25 1.29
CA ARG A 48 4.05 9.10 0.75
C ARG A 48 4.48 8.17 1.86
N PHE A 49 4.27 6.88 1.69
CA PHE A 49 4.80 5.90 2.63
C PHE A 49 5.41 4.71 1.91
N PHE A 50 6.41 4.14 2.56
CA PHE A 50 7.20 3.02 2.08
C PHE A 50 6.79 1.74 2.80
N LEU A 51 6.70 0.65 2.04
CA LEU A 51 6.55 -0.70 2.55
C LEU A 51 7.72 -1.55 2.05
N GLY A 52 8.56 -2.01 2.96
CA GLY A 52 9.58 -3.00 2.64
C GLY A 52 8.95 -4.38 2.63
N LEU A 53 8.93 -5.05 1.47
CA LEU A 53 8.24 -6.32 1.29
C LEU A 53 9.20 -7.35 0.74
N TYR A 54 9.39 -8.46 1.49
CA TYR A 54 10.33 -9.50 1.10
C TYR A 54 9.87 -10.86 1.63
N HIS A 55 9.65 -11.79 0.73
CA HIS A 55 9.31 -13.20 1.02
C HIS A 55 8.18 -13.35 2.07
N GLY A 56 7.10 -12.59 1.88
CA GLY A 56 5.93 -12.70 2.73
C GLY A 56 6.00 -11.92 4.04
N GLU A 57 7.03 -11.10 4.21
CA GLU A 57 7.20 -10.26 5.38
C GLU A 57 7.19 -8.78 5.01
N CYS A 58 6.62 -7.96 5.88
CA CYS A 58 6.83 -6.52 5.86
C CYS A 58 8.06 -6.24 6.73
N THR A 59 9.19 -5.95 6.09
CA THR A 59 10.47 -5.79 6.77
C THR A 59 10.61 -4.44 7.44
N SER A 60 9.96 -3.42 6.89
CA SER A 60 9.93 -2.08 7.47
C SER A 60 8.83 -1.25 6.84
N VAL A 61 8.44 -0.19 7.54
CA VAL A 61 7.53 0.83 7.02
C VAL A 61 8.14 2.20 7.33
N LYS A 62 7.84 3.17 6.48
CA LYS A 62 8.31 4.54 6.72
C LYS A 62 7.35 5.55 6.11
N LEU A 63 6.97 6.54 6.91
CA LEU A 63 6.26 7.71 6.41
C LEU A 63 7.32 8.73 5.96
N LEU A 64 7.32 9.08 4.66
CA LEU A 64 8.33 9.96 4.10
C LEU A 64 8.05 11.42 4.47
N GLU A 65 9.14 12.17 4.64
CA GLU A 65 9.08 13.62 4.78
C GLU A 65 8.98 14.29 3.40
N GLU A 66 8.53 15.54 3.37
CA GLU A 66 8.46 16.30 2.13
C GLU A 66 9.85 16.38 1.48
N GLY A 67 9.92 16.10 0.19
CA GLY A 67 11.17 16.12 -0.57
C GLY A 67 12.07 14.92 -0.37
N GLU A 68 11.76 14.05 0.56
CA GLU A 68 12.53 12.83 0.78
C GLU A 68 12.41 11.91 -0.43
N LYS A 69 13.52 11.29 -0.84
CA LYS A 69 13.56 10.35 -1.95
C LYS A 69 13.88 8.96 -1.44
N MET A 70 13.30 7.95 -2.09
CA MET A 70 13.52 6.57 -1.74
C MET A 70 13.59 5.73 -3.00
N ASP A 71 14.63 4.91 -3.09
CA ASP A 71 14.82 4.01 -4.24
C ASP A 71 13.99 2.75 -4.01
N VAL A 72 13.04 2.49 -4.89
CA VAL A 72 12.10 1.38 -4.77
C VAL A 72 11.91 0.71 -6.12
N GLU A 73 11.52 -0.57 -6.11
CA GLU A 73 11.20 -1.29 -7.33
C GLU A 73 9.83 -0.87 -7.89
N PHE A 74 8.87 -0.58 -7.00
CA PHE A 74 7.50 -0.24 -7.41
C PHE A 74 7.03 1.05 -6.76
N THR A 75 6.40 1.90 -7.56
CA THR A 75 5.69 3.08 -7.05
C THR A 75 4.24 3.02 -7.52
N LEU A 76 3.30 3.07 -6.57
CA LEU A 76 1.88 3.21 -6.83
C LEU A 76 1.43 4.60 -6.42
N SER A 77 0.82 5.33 -7.33
CA SER A 77 0.32 6.68 -7.06
C SER A 77 -1.10 6.87 -7.52
N GLY A 78 -1.82 7.69 -6.81
CA GLY A 78 -3.19 8.06 -7.15
C GLY A 78 -3.80 8.97 -6.10
N PRO A 79 -5.00 9.52 -6.39
CA PRO A 79 -5.67 10.43 -5.47
C PRO A 79 -6.18 9.73 -4.22
N TYR A 80 -6.23 10.44 -3.12
CA TYR A 80 -6.69 9.93 -1.84
C TYR A 80 -8.05 9.23 -1.94
N ASP A 81 -8.99 9.78 -2.70
CA ASP A 81 -10.32 9.19 -2.84
C ASP A 81 -10.27 7.77 -3.42
N ASN A 82 -9.34 7.51 -4.34
CA ASN A 82 -9.18 6.16 -4.90
C ASN A 82 -8.51 5.22 -3.89
N TRP A 83 -7.54 5.72 -3.11
CA TRP A 83 -6.93 4.93 -2.05
C TRP A 83 -7.95 4.54 -0.97
N VAL A 84 -8.88 5.43 -0.64
CA VAL A 84 -9.97 5.12 0.31
C VAL A 84 -10.84 3.98 -0.21
N LYS A 85 -11.16 4.00 -1.51
CA LYS A 85 -11.94 2.91 -2.12
C LYS A 85 -11.20 1.57 -2.02
N ILE A 86 -9.89 1.58 -2.21
CA ILE A 86 -9.07 0.38 -2.05
C ILE A 86 -9.09 -0.09 -0.60
N ALA A 87 -8.87 0.82 0.34
CA ALA A 87 -8.89 0.50 1.77
C ALA A 87 -10.22 -0.07 2.23
N LYS A 88 -11.32 0.39 1.66
CA LYS A 88 -12.67 -0.10 1.95
C LYS A 88 -13.07 -1.32 1.12
N LYS A 89 -12.18 -1.83 0.29
CA LYS A 89 -12.41 -2.98 -0.60
C LYS A 89 -13.50 -2.73 -1.65
N GLU A 90 -13.74 -1.46 -1.98
CA GLU A 90 -14.65 -1.05 -3.05
C GLU A 90 -13.96 -1.05 -4.41
N LEU A 91 -12.63 -1.04 -4.42
CA LEU A 91 -11.80 -1.07 -5.62
C LEU A 91 -10.62 -2.01 -5.36
N ASP A 92 -10.46 -3.02 -6.21
CA ASP A 92 -9.30 -3.90 -6.17
C ASP A 92 -8.06 -3.16 -6.67
N THR A 93 -6.91 -3.36 -6.01
CA THR A 93 -5.67 -2.65 -6.34
C THR A 93 -5.25 -2.88 -7.79
N ILE A 94 -5.28 -4.12 -8.28
CA ILE A 94 -4.87 -4.46 -9.65
C ILE A 94 -5.85 -3.82 -10.65
N GLN A 95 -7.15 -3.89 -10.39
CA GLN A 95 -8.15 -3.23 -11.21
C GLN A 95 -7.97 -1.71 -11.22
N GLY A 96 -7.58 -1.14 -10.08
CA GLY A 96 -7.26 0.28 -9.98
C GLY A 96 -6.13 0.68 -10.91
N VAL A 97 -5.07 -0.14 -10.99
CA VAL A 97 -3.95 0.08 -11.91
C VAL A 97 -4.41 -0.09 -13.35
N MET A 98 -5.13 -1.16 -13.66
CA MET A 98 -5.57 -1.44 -15.04
C MET A 98 -6.55 -0.40 -15.57
N SER A 99 -7.38 0.18 -14.72
CA SER A 99 -8.35 1.22 -15.10
C SER A 99 -7.79 2.63 -15.07
N GLY A 100 -6.52 2.80 -14.68
CA GLY A 100 -5.89 4.12 -14.58
C GLY A 100 -6.27 4.93 -13.35
N LYS A 101 -6.98 4.33 -12.39
CA LYS A 101 -7.31 5.00 -11.11
C LYS A 101 -6.10 5.07 -10.17
N LEU A 102 -5.16 4.18 -10.37
CA LEU A 102 -3.81 4.24 -9.80
C LEU A 102 -2.80 4.13 -10.93
N ARG A 103 -1.65 4.73 -10.76
CA ARG A 103 -0.53 4.61 -11.70
C ARG A 103 0.57 3.77 -11.08
N LEU A 104 1.13 2.86 -11.89
CA LEU A 104 2.24 2.02 -11.48
C LEU A 104 3.51 2.44 -12.21
N VAL A 105 4.60 2.62 -11.48
CA VAL A 105 5.96 2.61 -12.02
C VAL A 105 6.61 1.32 -11.52
N GLY A 106 7.00 0.45 -12.46
CA GLY A 106 7.56 -0.85 -12.17
C GLY A 106 7.08 -1.90 -13.16
N ASN A 107 7.45 -3.16 -12.93
CA ASN A 107 7.10 -4.26 -13.82
C ASN A 107 5.64 -4.70 -13.60
N MET A 108 4.76 -4.31 -14.54
CA MET A 108 3.33 -4.64 -14.48
C MET A 108 3.09 -6.15 -14.45
N ALA A 109 3.82 -6.92 -15.24
CA ALA A 109 3.63 -8.37 -15.30
C ALA A 109 3.94 -9.03 -13.96
N LYS A 110 4.98 -8.56 -13.28
CA LYS A 110 5.33 -9.05 -11.94
C LYS A 110 4.24 -8.70 -10.93
N LEU A 111 3.74 -7.47 -10.97
CA LEU A 111 2.66 -7.04 -10.07
C LEU A 111 1.39 -7.86 -10.30
N MET A 112 1.03 -8.14 -11.55
CA MET A 112 -0.17 -8.91 -11.87
C MET A 112 -0.11 -10.35 -11.35
N ARG A 113 1.07 -10.94 -11.26
CA ARG A 113 1.24 -12.25 -10.64
C ARG A 113 1.06 -12.22 -9.13
N ALA A 114 1.17 -11.04 -8.53
CA ALA A 114 1.02 -10.82 -7.10
C ALA A 114 -0.41 -10.41 -6.70
N THR A 115 -1.41 -10.70 -7.53
CA THR A 115 -2.80 -10.30 -7.28
C THR A 115 -3.28 -10.73 -5.89
N ARG A 116 -3.04 -11.99 -5.52
CA ARG A 116 -3.45 -12.51 -4.22
C ARG A 116 -2.68 -11.84 -3.07
N ALA A 117 -1.38 -11.63 -3.24
CA ALA A 117 -0.58 -10.92 -2.24
C ALA A 117 -1.09 -9.50 -2.02
N ALA A 118 -1.43 -8.79 -3.10
CA ALA A 118 -1.99 -7.44 -3.01
C ALA A 118 -3.33 -7.45 -2.26
N GLN A 119 -4.19 -8.42 -2.54
CA GLN A 119 -5.47 -8.57 -1.84
C GLN A 119 -5.26 -8.81 -0.35
N GLU A 120 -4.26 -9.62 0.03
CA GLU A 120 -3.99 -9.91 1.43
C GLU A 120 -3.40 -8.72 2.18
N ILE A 121 -2.66 -7.85 1.51
CA ILE A 121 -2.24 -6.58 2.11
C ILE A 121 -3.48 -5.76 2.52
N VAL A 122 -4.44 -5.63 1.63
CA VAL A 122 -5.69 -4.90 1.92
C VAL A 122 -6.49 -5.60 3.01
N ASN A 123 -6.54 -6.93 3.02
CA ASN A 123 -7.17 -7.70 4.07
C ASN A 123 -6.50 -7.44 5.43
N SER A 124 -5.18 -7.30 5.44
CA SER A 124 -4.43 -6.95 6.66
C SER A 124 -4.85 -5.56 7.16
N LEU A 125 -5.07 -4.62 6.26
CA LEU A 125 -5.49 -3.28 6.61
C LEU A 125 -6.85 -3.28 7.32
N GLN A 126 -7.74 -4.23 7.03
CA GLN A 126 -9.03 -4.35 7.71
C GLN A 126 -8.90 -4.62 9.21
N ARG A 127 -7.75 -5.11 9.67
CA ARG A 127 -7.47 -5.37 11.08
C ARG A 127 -6.92 -4.15 11.82
N VAL A 128 -6.61 -3.09 11.09
CA VAL A 128 -6.10 -1.83 11.66
C VAL A 128 -7.28 -0.91 11.91
N GLU A 129 -7.37 -0.38 13.15
CA GLU A 129 -8.34 0.64 13.45
C GLU A 129 -7.99 1.90 12.65
N THR A 130 -8.84 2.25 11.68
CA THR A 130 -8.58 3.33 10.74
C THR A 130 -9.67 4.38 10.78
N GLU A 131 -9.26 5.61 11.09
CA GLU A 131 -10.12 6.79 10.99
C GLU A 131 -9.73 7.52 9.71
N PHE A 132 -10.64 7.53 8.74
CA PHE A 132 -10.41 8.25 7.47
C PHE A 132 -10.55 9.75 7.66
N LEU A 133 -9.92 10.51 6.75
CA LEU A 133 -9.99 11.97 6.79
C LEU A 133 -11.37 12.49 6.39
#